data_57771d657de51cade3b7a03197a416cc
#
_entry.id   57771d657de51cade3b7a03197a416cc
#
_cell.length_a   1.000
_cell.length_b   1.000
_cell.length_c   1.000
_cell.angle_alpha   90.00
_cell.angle_beta   90.00
_cell.angle_gamma   90.00
#
_symmetry.space_group_name_H-M   'P 1'
#
loop_
_entity.id
_entity.type
_entity.pdbx_description
1 polymer ?
#
loop_
_entity_poly.entity_id
_entity_poly.type
_entity_poly.pdbx_seq_one_letter_code
_entity_poly.pdbx_strand_id
1 'polypeptide(L)'
;MVLQGGLRGASTEDDLRSQAAKTAVEIAGNDLKCDITLFTPDGRMVLSTTPEIYDRMVAGCRIAEEAYYSIVLQHRRFSIERERWGNRRFYALYAPILNANGDMVAIASSPYTDQSYDFENEALVHIASIITVFLLLLMIARVVTVAVIGRMFRPLSEMGRKM
;
A
#
# COMPACT_ATOMS: atom_id res chain seq x y z
N MET A 1 -19.74 6.93 4.94
CA MET A 1 -21.17 7.21 4.62
C MET A 1 -21.79 6.12 3.72
N VAL A 2 -21.08 5.62 2.70
CA VAL A 2 -21.57 4.58 1.77
C VAL A 2 -21.79 3.22 2.46
N LEU A 3 -20.81 2.73 3.24
CA LEU A 3 -20.93 1.45 3.98
C LEU A 3 -22.06 1.43 5.02
N GLN A 4 -22.26 2.54 5.72
CA GLN A 4 -23.37 2.65 6.68
C GLN A 4 -24.74 2.63 6.01
N GLY A 5 -24.86 3.14 4.78
CA GLY A 5 -26.13 3.10 4.03
C GLY A 5 -26.52 1.68 3.61
N GLY A 6 -25.56 0.89 3.12
CA GLY A 6 -25.81 -0.47 2.63
C GLY A 6 -26.02 -1.51 3.74
N LEU A 7 -25.52 -1.27 4.95
CA LEU A 7 -25.58 -2.20 6.07
C LEU A 7 -26.54 -1.79 7.19
N ARG A 8 -27.31 -0.71 7.00
CA ARG A 8 -28.28 -0.21 8.01
C ARG A 8 -29.37 -1.21 8.41
N GLY A 9 -29.68 -2.16 7.54
CA GLY A 9 -30.68 -3.19 7.79
C GLY A 9 -30.09 -4.50 8.32
N ALA A 10 -28.78 -4.64 8.38
CA ALA A 10 -28.12 -5.84 8.86
C ALA A 10 -28.28 -5.94 10.38
N SER A 11 -28.84 -7.06 10.83
CA SER A 11 -29.00 -7.37 12.26
C SER A 11 -28.36 -8.69 12.65
N THR A 12 -27.95 -9.49 11.67
CA THR A 12 -27.45 -10.85 11.87
C THR A 12 -26.18 -11.09 11.06
N GLU A 13 -25.38 -12.08 11.46
CA GLU A 13 -24.16 -12.51 10.72
C GLU A 13 -24.49 -12.93 9.28
N ASP A 14 -25.64 -13.58 9.08
CA ASP A 14 -26.12 -13.97 7.75
C ASP A 14 -26.41 -12.76 6.85
N ASP A 15 -26.91 -11.66 7.41
CA ASP A 15 -27.10 -10.42 6.69
C ASP A 15 -25.76 -9.83 6.20
N LEU A 16 -24.72 -9.93 7.01
CA LEU A 16 -23.36 -9.46 6.63
C LEU A 16 -22.73 -10.34 5.53
N ARG A 17 -23.12 -11.61 5.43
CA ARG A 17 -22.70 -12.53 4.36
C ARG A 17 -23.56 -12.42 3.10
N SER A 18 -24.62 -11.64 3.14
CA SER A 18 -25.54 -11.48 2.03
C SER A 18 -24.85 -10.87 0.81
N GLN A 19 -25.41 -11.15 -0.38
CA GLN A 19 -24.89 -10.57 -1.63
C GLN A 19 -24.94 -9.03 -1.62
N ALA A 20 -25.93 -8.44 -0.94
CA ALA A 20 -26.06 -7.00 -0.81
C ALA A 20 -24.88 -6.39 0.01
N ALA A 21 -24.49 -7.06 1.10
CA ALA A 21 -23.34 -6.64 1.90
C ALA A 21 -22.02 -6.76 1.12
N LYS A 22 -21.84 -7.83 0.35
CA LYS A 22 -20.68 -8.00 -0.53
C LYS A 22 -20.58 -6.86 -1.54
N THR A 23 -21.67 -6.61 -2.25
CA THR A 23 -21.73 -5.52 -3.24
C THR A 23 -21.46 -4.15 -2.60
N ALA A 24 -22.00 -3.88 -1.41
CA ALA A 24 -21.76 -2.63 -0.71
C ALA A 24 -20.28 -2.45 -0.30
N VAL A 25 -19.61 -3.51 0.13
CA VAL A 25 -18.19 -3.49 0.48
C VAL A 25 -17.31 -3.32 -0.76
N GLU A 26 -17.62 -4.01 -1.86
CA GLU A 26 -16.91 -3.86 -3.13
C GLU A 26 -17.03 -2.46 -3.70
N ILE A 27 -18.24 -1.88 -3.71
CA ILE A 27 -18.46 -0.50 -4.16
C ILE A 27 -17.67 0.47 -3.29
N ALA A 28 -17.75 0.33 -1.97
CA ALA A 28 -17.04 1.20 -1.05
C ALA A 28 -15.51 1.06 -1.20
N GLY A 29 -14.99 -0.15 -1.38
CA GLY A 29 -13.57 -0.40 -1.63
C GLY A 29 -13.09 0.26 -2.92
N ASN A 30 -13.88 0.15 -4.00
CA ASN A 30 -13.57 0.78 -5.28
C ASN A 30 -13.63 2.30 -5.22
N ASP A 31 -14.66 2.87 -4.57
CA ASP A 31 -14.83 4.31 -4.44
C ASP A 31 -13.72 4.95 -3.60
N LEU A 32 -13.33 4.29 -2.52
CA LEU A 32 -12.29 4.76 -1.60
C LEU A 32 -10.88 4.34 -2.04
N LYS A 33 -10.76 3.47 -3.04
CA LYS A 33 -9.49 2.86 -3.50
C LYS A 33 -8.70 2.23 -2.35
N CYS A 34 -9.38 1.57 -1.46
CA CYS A 34 -8.78 0.89 -0.32
C CYS A 34 -9.40 -0.49 -0.10
N ASP A 35 -8.62 -1.39 0.46
CA ASP A 35 -9.11 -2.69 0.89
C ASP A 35 -9.98 -2.53 2.13
N ILE A 36 -11.10 -3.26 2.16
CA ILE A 36 -12.02 -3.23 3.28
C ILE A 36 -12.28 -4.67 3.73
N THR A 37 -12.14 -4.89 5.02
CA THR A 37 -12.47 -6.16 5.66
C THR A 37 -13.51 -5.94 6.75
N LEU A 38 -14.52 -6.78 6.80
CA LEU A 38 -15.56 -6.76 7.83
C LEU A 38 -15.34 -7.90 8.82
N PHE A 39 -15.47 -7.55 10.09
CA PHE A 39 -15.46 -8.48 11.22
C PHE A 39 -16.80 -8.42 11.93
N THR A 40 -17.22 -9.56 12.51
CA THR A 40 -18.33 -9.58 13.46
C THR A 40 -17.98 -8.81 14.74
N PRO A 41 -18.97 -8.47 15.59
CA PRO A 41 -18.71 -7.93 16.91
C PRO A 41 -17.83 -8.84 17.79
N ASP A 42 -17.83 -10.17 17.52
CA ASP A 42 -16.97 -11.16 18.19
C ASP A 42 -15.52 -11.19 17.63
N GLY A 43 -15.23 -10.33 16.65
CA GLY A 43 -13.91 -10.21 16.06
C GLY A 43 -13.54 -11.27 15.02
N ARG A 44 -14.53 -12.00 14.45
CA ARG A 44 -14.31 -12.96 13.36
C ARG A 44 -14.48 -12.28 12.02
N MET A 45 -13.60 -12.58 11.06
CA MET A 45 -13.73 -12.08 9.70
C MET A 45 -14.96 -12.69 9.01
N VAL A 46 -15.75 -11.85 8.36
CA VAL A 46 -16.93 -12.23 7.59
C VAL A 46 -16.70 -12.04 6.10
N LEU A 47 -16.15 -10.90 5.73
CA LEU A 47 -16.03 -10.45 4.34
C LEU A 47 -14.78 -9.61 4.16
N SER A 48 -14.10 -9.76 3.01
CA SER A 48 -12.98 -8.92 2.62
C SER A 48 -13.03 -8.64 1.11
N THR A 49 -12.57 -7.46 0.69
CA THR A 49 -12.33 -7.13 -0.73
C THR A 49 -11.12 -7.90 -1.28
N THR A 50 -10.23 -8.37 -0.40
CA THR A 50 -9.03 -9.15 -0.75
C THR A 50 -9.00 -10.47 0.02
N PRO A 51 -9.90 -11.42 -0.26
CA PRO A 51 -9.99 -12.67 0.47
C PRO A 51 -8.72 -13.52 0.38
N GLU A 52 -7.95 -13.38 -0.69
CA GLU A 52 -6.72 -14.13 -0.93
C GLU A 52 -5.66 -13.97 0.18
N ILE A 53 -5.64 -12.84 0.87
CA ILE A 53 -4.71 -12.56 1.97
C ILE A 53 -5.04 -13.44 3.19
N TYR A 54 -6.31 -13.68 3.41
CA TYR A 54 -6.82 -14.49 4.52
C TYR A 54 -6.78 -15.99 4.19
N ASP A 55 -7.13 -16.36 2.95
CA ASP A 55 -7.09 -17.75 2.48
C ASP A 55 -5.66 -18.32 2.49
N ARG A 56 -4.66 -17.49 2.23
CA ARG A 56 -3.24 -17.86 2.28
C ARG A 56 -2.64 -17.79 3.69
N MET A 57 -3.45 -17.57 4.71
CA MET A 57 -2.99 -17.39 6.12
C MET A 57 -1.93 -16.31 6.30
N VAL A 58 -1.87 -15.33 5.41
CA VAL A 58 -0.96 -14.18 5.54
C VAL A 58 -1.47 -13.23 6.63
N ALA A 59 -2.79 -13.10 6.75
CA ALA A 59 -3.47 -12.38 7.83
C ALA A 59 -4.32 -13.35 8.66
N GLY A 60 -4.47 -13.04 9.94
CA GLY A 60 -5.34 -13.79 10.85
C GLY A 60 -6.82 -13.56 10.51
N CYS A 61 -7.66 -14.60 10.61
CA CYS A 61 -9.12 -14.49 10.45
C CYS A 61 -9.80 -13.81 11.66
N ARG A 62 -9.05 -13.18 12.53
CA ARG A 62 -9.54 -12.44 13.69
C ARG A 62 -8.98 -11.03 13.70
N ILE A 63 -9.77 -10.12 14.25
CA ILE A 63 -9.38 -8.73 14.51
C ILE A 63 -8.18 -8.68 15.48
N ALA A 64 -7.33 -7.68 15.34
CA ALA A 64 -6.24 -7.43 16.29
C ALA A 64 -6.77 -7.19 17.71
N GLU A 65 -6.07 -7.72 18.72
CA GLU A 65 -6.52 -7.65 20.13
C GLU A 65 -6.69 -6.21 20.60
N GLU A 66 -5.76 -5.35 20.25
CA GLU A 66 -5.78 -3.93 20.60
C GLU A 66 -6.98 -3.21 19.97
N ALA A 67 -7.27 -3.53 18.69
CA ALA A 67 -8.43 -2.97 17.99
C ALA A 67 -9.73 -3.45 18.61
N TYR A 68 -9.82 -4.74 18.94
CA TYR A 68 -10.98 -5.31 19.62
C TYR A 68 -11.23 -4.61 20.96
N TYR A 69 -10.19 -4.48 21.78
CA TYR A 69 -10.27 -3.78 23.06
C TYR A 69 -10.74 -2.34 22.89
N SER A 70 -10.17 -1.60 21.95
CA SER A 70 -10.49 -0.20 21.71
C SER A 70 -11.92 0.01 21.21
N ILE A 71 -12.36 -0.82 20.26
CA ILE A 71 -13.67 -0.65 19.60
C ILE A 71 -14.79 -1.27 20.43
N VAL A 72 -14.61 -2.52 20.89
CA VAL A 72 -15.70 -3.28 21.54
C VAL A 72 -15.82 -2.91 23.02
N LEU A 73 -14.70 -2.87 23.74
CA LEU A 73 -14.73 -2.65 25.20
C LEU A 73 -14.67 -1.18 25.59
N GLN A 74 -13.91 -0.35 24.87
CA GLN A 74 -13.85 1.09 25.16
C GLN A 74 -14.85 1.93 24.36
N HIS A 75 -15.61 1.32 23.44
CA HIS A 75 -16.59 2.00 22.58
C HIS A 75 -16.04 3.20 21.83
N ARG A 76 -14.78 3.09 21.36
CA ARG A 76 -14.18 4.15 20.55
C ARG A 76 -14.82 4.20 19.17
N ARG A 77 -14.88 5.39 18.60
CA ARG A 77 -15.42 5.61 17.24
C ARG A 77 -14.51 5.08 16.13
N PHE A 78 -13.23 4.96 16.42
CA PHE A 78 -12.22 4.37 15.54
C PHE A 78 -10.99 4.01 16.36
N SER A 79 -10.18 3.09 15.85
CA SER A 79 -8.85 2.75 16.34
C SER A 79 -7.90 2.61 15.17
N ILE A 80 -6.66 3.01 15.36
CA ILE A 80 -5.58 2.81 14.37
C ILE A 80 -4.54 1.95 15.04
N GLU A 81 -4.36 0.75 14.52
CA GLU A 81 -3.45 -0.21 15.10
C GLU A 81 -2.33 -0.57 14.12
N ARG A 82 -1.19 -0.88 14.69
CA ARG A 82 -0.02 -1.31 13.91
C ARG A 82 -0.06 -2.81 13.73
N GLU A 83 -0.20 -3.25 12.49
CA GLU A 83 -0.25 -4.65 12.14
C GLU A 83 0.96 -5.11 11.35
N ARG A 84 1.07 -6.43 11.21
CA ARG A 84 2.12 -7.06 10.44
C ARG A 84 1.57 -8.23 9.63
N TRP A 85 1.79 -8.18 8.31
CA TRP A 85 1.56 -9.31 7.41
C TRP A 85 2.91 -9.87 6.94
N GLY A 86 3.29 -11.02 7.48
CA GLY A 86 4.61 -11.59 7.19
C GLY A 86 5.74 -10.65 7.65
N ASN A 87 6.49 -10.11 6.71
CA ASN A 87 7.59 -9.17 6.98
C ASN A 87 7.21 -7.68 6.79
N ARG A 88 5.99 -7.39 6.34
CA ARG A 88 5.51 -6.02 6.10
C ARG A 88 4.74 -5.51 7.32
N ARG A 89 5.04 -4.28 7.73
CA ARG A 89 4.32 -3.55 8.77
C ARG A 89 3.45 -2.50 8.10
N PHE A 90 2.22 -2.35 8.60
CA PHE A 90 1.27 -1.35 8.10
C PHE A 90 0.38 -0.89 9.26
N TYR A 91 -0.39 0.15 9.00
CA TYR A 91 -1.41 0.61 9.94
C TYR A 91 -2.78 0.16 9.42
N ALA A 92 -3.63 -0.35 10.31
CA ALA A 92 -5.01 -0.66 10.00
C ALA A 92 -5.94 0.27 10.77
N LEU A 93 -6.86 0.89 10.06
CA LEU A 93 -7.94 1.66 10.65
C LEU A 93 -9.11 0.73 10.93
N TYR A 94 -9.63 0.76 12.13
CA TYR A 94 -10.81 0.03 12.55
C TYR A 94 -11.92 0.99 12.94
N ALA A 95 -13.15 0.73 12.51
CA ALA A 95 -14.32 1.53 12.84
C ALA A 95 -15.56 0.64 13.03
N PRO A 96 -16.39 0.87 14.06
CA PRO A 96 -17.63 0.13 14.25
C PRO A 96 -18.66 0.56 13.20
N ILE A 97 -19.42 -0.40 12.69
CA ILE A 97 -20.62 -0.18 11.89
C ILE A 97 -21.82 -0.38 12.80
N LEU A 98 -22.62 0.66 12.91
CA LEU A 98 -23.82 0.68 13.77
C LEU A 98 -25.07 0.55 12.90
N ASN A 99 -26.08 -0.18 13.42
CA ASN A 99 -27.40 -0.23 12.81
C ASN A 99 -28.19 1.07 13.10
N ALA A 100 -29.45 1.12 12.64
CA ALA A 100 -30.33 2.26 12.88
C ALA A 100 -30.66 2.48 14.38
N ASN A 101 -30.53 1.44 15.20
CA ASN A 101 -30.79 1.48 16.63
C ASN A 101 -29.57 1.89 17.46
N GLY A 102 -28.40 1.98 16.80
CA GLY A 102 -27.14 2.29 17.48
C GLY A 102 -26.35 1.07 17.96
N ASP A 103 -26.83 -0.15 17.68
CA ASP A 103 -26.12 -1.38 18.05
C ASP A 103 -25.00 -1.66 17.05
N MET A 104 -23.88 -2.17 17.54
CA MET A 104 -22.75 -2.54 16.68
C MET A 104 -23.05 -3.86 15.97
N VAL A 105 -23.13 -3.81 14.64
CA VAL A 105 -23.41 -4.98 13.78
C VAL A 105 -22.15 -5.56 13.16
N ALA A 106 -21.13 -4.73 12.93
CA ALA A 106 -19.86 -5.16 12.37
C ALA A 106 -18.73 -4.18 12.75
N ILE A 107 -17.49 -4.60 12.51
CA ILE A 107 -16.32 -3.75 12.59
C ILE A 107 -15.68 -3.75 11.20
N ALA A 108 -15.55 -2.58 10.59
CA ALA A 108 -14.83 -2.42 9.33
C ALA A 108 -13.36 -2.17 9.64
N SER A 109 -12.48 -2.85 8.90
CA SER A 109 -11.04 -2.58 8.90
C SER A 109 -10.60 -2.21 7.50
N SER A 110 -9.71 -1.23 7.42
CA SER A 110 -9.02 -0.87 6.19
C SER A 110 -7.53 -0.79 6.45
N PRO A 111 -6.72 -1.64 5.81
CA PRO A 111 -5.28 -1.54 5.93
C PRO A 111 -4.81 -0.29 5.18
N TYR A 112 -4.12 0.58 5.88
CA TYR A 112 -3.38 1.68 5.29
C TYR A 112 -1.97 1.20 5.00
N THR A 113 -1.77 0.67 3.82
CA THR A 113 -0.43 0.43 3.31
C THR A 113 0.13 1.77 2.89
N ASP A 114 1.07 2.26 3.66
CA ASP A 114 1.85 3.42 3.26
C ASP A 114 2.63 3.03 2.00
N GLN A 115 2.08 3.39 0.84
CA GLN A 115 2.72 3.18 -0.46
C GLN A 115 4.06 3.93 -0.57
N SER A 116 4.35 4.80 0.39
CA SER A 116 5.62 5.53 0.46
C SER A 116 6.84 4.59 0.56
N TYR A 117 6.70 3.39 1.10
CA TYR A 117 7.81 2.43 1.15
C TYR A 117 8.21 1.87 -0.23
N ASP A 118 7.27 1.74 -1.15
CA ASP A 118 7.58 1.34 -2.52
C ASP A 118 8.13 2.54 -3.32
N PHE A 119 7.67 3.77 -3.05
CA PHE A 119 8.19 4.99 -3.66
C PHE A 119 9.64 5.28 -3.29
N GLU A 120 10.08 5.04 -2.06
CA GLU A 120 11.48 5.24 -1.68
C GLU A 120 12.41 4.27 -2.43
N ASN A 121 12.06 3.00 -2.54
CA ASN A 121 12.84 2.02 -3.28
C ASN A 121 12.80 2.29 -4.80
N GLU A 122 11.65 2.63 -5.33
CA GLU A 122 11.47 2.93 -6.75
C GLU A 122 12.15 4.25 -7.13
N ALA A 123 12.05 5.27 -6.29
CA ALA A 123 12.76 6.53 -6.44
C ALA A 123 14.28 6.36 -6.37
N LEU A 124 14.79 5.54 -5.45
CA LEU A 124 16.22 5.24 -5.34
C LEU A 124 16.74 4.52 -6.58
N VAL A 125 15.99 3.57 -7.13
CA VAL A 125 16.36 2.86 -8.37
C VAL A 125 16.38 3.84 -9.56
N HIS A 126 15.40 4.72 -9.67
CA HIS A 126 15.37 5.74 -10.73
C HIS A 126 16.51 6.74 -10.59
N ILE A 127 16.79 7.24 -9.39
CA ILE A 127 17.92 8.14 -9.13
C ILE A 127 19.25 7.45 -9.45
N ALA A 128 19.45 6.21 -9.01
CA ALA A 128 20.65 5.44 -9.32
C ALA A 128 20.82 5.23 -10.83
N SER A 129 19.74 4.96 -11.55
CA SER A 129 19.75 4.83 -13.02
C SER A 129 20.16 6.12 -13.71
N ILE A 130 19.60 7.26 -13.30
CA ILE A 130 19.96 8.59 -13.86
C ILE A 130 21.44 8.90 -13.61
N ILE A 131 21.95 8.66 -12.40
CA ILE A 131 23.36 8.88 -12.07
C ILE A 131 24.25 7.98 -12.94
N THR A 132 23.88 6.72 -13.12
CA THR A 132 24.66 5.77 -13.93
C THR A 132 24.75 6.22 -15.39
N VAL A 133 23.62 6.64 -15.99
CA VAL A 133 23.58 7.17 -17.36
C VAL A 133 24.42 8.44 -17.47
N PHE A 134 24.35 9.34 -16.49
CA PHE A 134 25.14 10.57 -16.49
C PHE A 134 26.65 10.31 -16.42
N LEU A 135 27.06 9.36 -15.56
CA LEU A 135 28.48 8.95 -15.47
C LEU A 135 28.98 8.32 -16.78
N LEU A 136 28.16 7.52 -17.43
CA LEU A 136 28.48 6.91 -18.72
C LEU A 136 28.65 7.97 -19.81
N LEU A 137 27.77 8.96 -19.85
CA LEU A 137 27.90 10.09 -20.82
C LEU A 137 29.17 10.91 -20.56
N LEU A 138 29.51 11.17 -19.29
CA LEU A 138 30.78 11.86 -18.94
C LEU A 138 32.00 11.05 -19.39
N MET A 139 31.97 9.73 -19.20
CA MET A 139 33.05 8.85 -19.64
C MET A 139 33.23 8.89 -21.15
N ILE A 140 32.13 8.79 -21.91
CA ILE A 140 32.17 8.90 -23.38
C ILE A 140 32.71 10.27 -23.81
N ALA A 141 32.22 11.36 -23.25
CA ALA A 141 32.67 12.70 -23.54
C ALA A 141 34.19 12.85 -23.31
N ARG A 142 34.69 12.29 -22.19
CA ARG A 142 36.12 12.31 -21.89
C ARG A 142 36.94 11.51 -22.93
N VAL A 143 36.49 10.32 -23.31
CA VAL A 143 37.17 9.51 -24.35
C VAL A 143 37.20 10.25 -25.69
N VAL A 144 36.08 10.86 -26.11
CA VAL A 144 35.99 11.65 -27.34
C VAL A 144 36.93 12.85 -27.27
N THR A 145 36.96 13.57 -26.16
CA THR A 145 37.85 14.73 -25.96
C THR A 145 39.32 14.34 -26.11
N VAL A 146 39.74 13.26 -25.43
CA VAL A 146 41.11 12.76 -25.52
C VAL A 146 41.46 12.30 -26.96
N ALA A 147 40.54 11.61 -27.64
CA ALA A 147 40.74 11.16 -29.02
C ALA A 147 40.88 12.34 -29.99
N VAL A 148 40.06 13.38 -29.83
CA VAL A 148 40.12 14.60 -30.67
C VAL A 148 41.42 15.36 -30.46
N ILE A 149 41.77 15.58 -29.19
CA ILE A 149 43.04 16.26 -28.83
C ILE A 149 44.24 15.48 -29.36
N GLY A 150 44.26 14.14 -29.19
CA GLY A 150 45.33 13.30 -29.70
C GLY A 150 45.48 13.33 -31.22
N ARG A 151 44.34 13.47 -31.93
CA ARG A 151 44.39 13.64 -33.41
C ARG A 151 44.89 15.00 -33.87
N MET A 152 44.56 16.08 -33.13
CA MET A 152 45.01 17.43 -33.48
C MET A 152 46.51 17.65 -33.22
N PHE A 153 47.07 17.01 -32.22
CA PHE A 153 48.51 17.17 -31.89
C PHE A 153 49.45 16.25 -32.67
N ARG A 154 48.98 15.20 -33.34
CA ARG A 154 49.81 14.33 -34.17
C ARG A 154 50.53 15.06 -35.30
N PRO A 155 49.91 15.96 -36.11
CA PRO A 155 50.63 16.64 -37.21
C PRO A 155 51.68 17.64 -36.73
N LEU A 156 51.53 18.19 -35.52
CA LEU A 156 52.49 19.15 -34.97
C LEU A 156 53.82 18.51 -34.53
N SER A 157 53.80 17.27 -34.08
CA SER A 157 55.01 16.54 -33.71
C SER A 157 55.82 16.04 -34.91
N GLU A 158 55.22 15.88 -36.09
CA GLU A 158 55.94 15.54 -37.30
C GLU A 158 56.64 16.74 -37.95
N MET A 159 56.11 17.95 -37.75
CA MET A 159 56.77 19.18 -38.28
C MET A 159 58.01 19.58 -37.46
N GLY A 160 58.03 19.28 -36.13
CA GLY A 160 59.23 19.60 -35.31
C GLY A 160 60.41 18.65 -35.53
N ARG A 161 60.26 17.58 -36.27
CA ARG A 161 61.32 16.57 -36.50
C ARG A 161 62.05 16.75 -37.84
N LYS A 162 61.60 17.68 -38.64
CA LYS A 162 62.20 17.99 -39.97
C LYS A 162 62.97 19.31 -40.01
N MET A 163 63.22 19.96 -38.87
CA MET A 163 64.22 21.01 -38.73
C MET A 163 65.38 20.41 -37.91
#